data_ab37b5cf6c9897cf8caf95ac69e75fe3
#
_entry.id   ab37b5cf6c9897cf8caf95ac69e75fe3
#
_cell.length_a   1.000
_cell.length_b   1.000
_cell.length_c   1.000
_cell.angle_alpha   90.00
_cell.angle_beta   90.00
_cell.angle_gamma   90.00
#
_symmetry.space_group_name_H-M   'P 1'
#
loop_
_entity.id
_entity.type
_entity.pdbx_description
1 polymer ?
#
loop_
_entity_poly.entity_id
_entity_poly.type
_entity_poly.pdbx_seq_one_letter_code
_entity_poly.pdbx_strand_id
1 'polypeptide(L)'
;MEKHAKVVVIGGGVVGCSILYHLSKFGLKDCILLERNELTSGSSWHAAGNVHVISSDPNISRMMAYTIGLYKEIEKESGHAIGFKPSGGFYLASNEVWADYLKRERSKARYMGLDQEFISLEEVKKKNPLIDPKRYLLALWDPIDGEVDPSGVTYAFAKAAKVHGGKYYTHTTVKDTKQKNDGTWEVITDKGNINAEIVINAGGLWAREVGKLAGLNLPVQPMEHHYLITEAIPEIEALGDQRIPIGTDFEGNIYFRQEGKGMLLGTYEQKSTPWKVEGTPMNFGHELLEPKLDNIQDRLAIGFERMPALEKAGIKNIVNGPFTFGPDGSPLIGPVPGMKNYWVAVGVMAGFCQGGGVGKC
;
A
#
# COMPACT_ATOMS: atom_id res chain seq x y z
N MET A 1 -21.03 -22.31 -0.29
CA MET A 1 -20.25 -21.51 -1.27
C MET A 1 -20.88 -21.68 -2.63
N GLU A 2 -20.87 -20.66 -3.47
CA GLU A 2 -21.43 -20.70 -4.83
C GLU A 2 -20.69 -21.70 -5.70
N LYS A 3 -21.43 -22.37 -6.60
CA LYS A 3 -20.83 -23.26 -7.62
C LYS A 3 -20.42 -22.53 -8.90
N HIS A 4 -20.94 -21.30 -9.09
CA HIS A 4 -20.68 -20.45 -10.25
C HIS A 4 -20.41 -19.02 -9.80
N ALA A 5 -19.51 -18.33 -10.49
CA ALA A 5 -19.23 -16.92 -10.32
C ALA A 5 -18.87 -16.29 -11.68
N LYS A 6 -19.26 -15.04 -11.88
CA LYS A 6 -18.80 -14.28 -13.04
C LYS A 6 -17.32 -13.93 -12.87
N VAL A 7 -16.93 -13.46 -11.70
CA VAL A 7 -15.54 -13.16 -11.38
C VAL A 7 -15.16 -13.78 -10.06
N VAL A 8 -14.02 -14.46 -10.04
CA VAL A 8 -13.34 -14.92 -8.83
C VAL A 8 -12.06 -14.11 -8.62
N VAL A 9 -12.00 -13.34 -7.54
CA VAL A 9 -10.80 -12.63 -7.10
C VAL A 9 -10.09 -13.48 -6.06
N ILE A 10 -8.79 -13.75 -6.25
CA ILE A 10 -7.97 -14.56 -5.33
C ILE A 10 -7.04 -13.64 -4.54
N GLY A 11 -7.29 -13.51 -3.23
CA GLY A 11 -6.52 -12.71 -2.28
C GLY A 11 -7.35 -11.62 -1.60
N GLY A 12 -7.36 -11.64 -0.25
CA GLY A 12 -8.12 -10.74 0.63
C GLY A 12 -7.31 -9.57 1.20
N GLY A 13 -6.26 -9.15 0.51
CA GLY A 13 -5.56 -7.89 0.81
C GLY A 13 -6.31 -6.66 0.28
N VAL A 14 -5.73 -5.46 0.51
CA VAL A 14 -6.34 -4.19 0.09
C VAL A 14 -6.67 -4.14 -1.40
N VAL A 15 -5.82 -4.72 -2.25
CA VAL A 15 -6.02 -4.76 -3.71
C VAL A 15 -7.22 -5.62 -4.09
N GLY A 16 -7.27 -6.86 -3.60
CA GLY A 16 -8.38 -7.77 -3.91
C GLY A 16 -9.72 -7.28 -3.38
N CYS A 17 -9.75 -6.71 -2.15
CA CYS A 17 -10.95 -6.11 -1.59
C CYS A 17 -11.41 -4.88 -2.40
N SER A 18 -10.47 -4.06 -2.89
CA SER A 18 -10.76 -2.94 -3.77
C SER A 18 -11.30 -3.38 -5.13
N ILE A 19 -10.75 -4.43 -5.73
CA ILE A 19 -11.27 -5.02 -6.98
C ILE A 19 -12.71 -5.48 -6.77
N LEU A 20 -12.98 -6.26 -5.73
CA LEU A 20 -14.34 -6.72 -5.45
C LEU A 20 -15.31 -5.55 -5.27
N TYR A 21 -14.90 -4.50 -4.55
CA TYR A 21 -15.68 -3.30 -4.37
C TYR A 21 -16.04 -2.64 -5.70
N HIS A 22 -15.06 -2.39 -6.56
CA HIS A 22 -15.29 -1.68 -7.82
C HIS A 22 -16.15 -2.51 -8.78
N LEU A 23 -15.88 -3.81 -8.93
CA LEU A 23 -16.71 -4.70 -9.74
C LEU A 23 -18.16 -4.65 -9.28
N SER A 24 -18.41 -4.77 -7.99
CA SER A 24 -19.75 -4.75 -7.42
C SER A 24 -20.42 -3.39 -7.56
N LYS A 25 -19.70 -2.29 -7.29
CA LYS A 25 -20.19 -0.91 -7.44
C LYS A 25 -20.54 -0.57 -8.88
N PHE A 26 -19.81 -1.09 -9.86
CA PHE A 26 -20.11 -0.94 -11.28
C PHE A 26 -21.28 -1.84 -11.76
N GLY A 27 -21.91 -2.56 -10.84
CA GLY A 27 -23.10 -3.37 -11.12
C GLY A 27 -22.81 -4.77 -11.63
N LEU A 28 -21.54 -5.23 -11.59
CA LEU A 28 -21.21 -6.60 -11.95
C LEU A 28 -21.65 -7.53 -10.81
N LYS A 29 -22.63 -8.39 -11.12
CA LYS A 29 -23.15 -9.37 -10.16
C LYS A 29 -22.31 -10.65 -10.17
N ASP A 30 -22.52 -11.47 -9.13
CA ASP A 30 -21.87 -12.77 -8.99
C ASP A 30 -20.31 -12.69 -8.96
N CYS A 31 -19.79 -11.60 -8.35
CA CYS A 31 -18.39 -11.45 -8.05
C CYS A 31 -18.11 -11.97 -6.64
N ILE A 32 -17.10 -12.82 -6.52
CA ILE A 32 -16.64 -13.38 -5.25
C ILE A 32 -15.16 -13.19 -5.05
N LEU A 33 -14.75 -13.01 -3.81
CA LEU A 33 -13.34 -13.00 -3.40
C LEU A 33 -13.09 -14.19 -2.47
N LEU A 34 -11.96 -14.85 -2.70
CA LEU A 34 -11.48 -15.97 -1.90
C LEU A 34 -10.20 -15.58 -1.17
N GLU A 35 -10.22 -15.73 0.15
CA GLU A 35 -9.05 -15.54 1.01
C GLU A 35 -8.83 -16.80 1.85
N ARG A 36 -7.58 -17.27 1.87
CA ARG A 36 -7.23 -18.51 2.58
C ARG A 36 -7.24 -18.38 4.11
N ASN A 37 -6.94 -17.18 4.62
CA ASN A 37 -6.93 -16.84 6.04
C ASN A 37 -8.01 -15.77 6.32
N GLU A 38 -7.71 -14.84 7.23
CA GLU A 38 -8.50 -13.62 7.41
C GLU A 38 -8.10 -12.56 6.38
N LEU A 39 -8.97 -11.59 6.13
CA LEU A 39 -8.61 -10.42 5.34
C LEU A 39 -7.37 -9.76 5.96
N THR A 40 -6.57 -9.11 5.14
CA THR A 40 -5.31 -8.42 5.53
C THR A 40 -4.10 -9.30 5.84
N SER A 41 -4.23 -10.62 5.90
CA SER A 41 -3.18 -11.55 6.40
C SER A 41 -1.83 -11.51 5.67
N GLY A 42 -1.74 -10.86 4.51
CA GLY A 42 -0.47 -10.61 3.79
C GLY A 42 0.17 -9.30 4.24
N SER A 43 0.69 -8.52 3.28
CA SER A 43 1.37 -7.24 3.56
C SER A 43 0.43 -6.14 4.05
N SER A 44 -0.88 -6.28 3.92
CA SER A 44 -1.83 -5.20 4.22
C SER A 44 -1.84 -4.81 5.70
N TRP A 45 -1.76 -5.75 6.64
CA TRP A 45 -1.90 -5.44 8.07
C TRP A 45 -0.70 -4.70 8.68
N HIS A 46 0.51 -4.92 8.16
CA HIS A 46 1.74 -4.32 8.68
C HIS A 46 2.24 -3.12 7.86
N ALA A 47 1.44 -2.62 6.92
CA ALA A 47 1.81 -1.44 6.14
C ALA A 47 1.90 -0.18 7.02
N ALA A 48 2.80 0.74 6.67
CA ALA A 48 3.01 1.99 7.41
C ALA A 48 1.78 2.92 7.42
N GLY A 49 0.89 2.80 6.44
CA GLY A 49 -0.36 3.56 6.37
C GLY A 49 -0.22 4.99 5.85
N ASN A 50 0.96 5.43 5.40
CA ASN A 50 1.11 6.70 4.70
C ASN A 50 0.37 6.65 3.36
N VAL A 51 -0.35 7.72 3.02
CA VAL A 51 -1.01 7.88 1.72
C VAL A 51 -0.60 9.21 1.09
N HIS A 52 -0.15 9.14 -0.16
CA HIS A 52 0.41 10.27 -0.88
C HIS A 52 0.19 10.14 -2.39
N VAL A 53 0.32 11.24 -3.13
CA VAL A 53 0.07 11.28 -4.58
C VAL A 53 1.30 11.47 -5.44
N ILE A 54 2.46 11.79 -4.87
CA ILE A 54 3.68 12.02 -5.64
C ILE A 54 4.20 10.70 -6.24
N SER A 55 4.46 10.71 -7.53
CA SER A 55 5.10 9.63 -8.28
C SER A 55 5.71 10.19 -9.55
N SER A 56 6.86 9.68 -9.98
CA SER A 56 7.46 10.05 -11.27
C SER A 56 6.57 9.73 -12.47
N ASP A 57 5.73 8.70 -12.36
CA ASP A 57 4.74 8.33 -13.39
C ASP A 57 3.40 9.03 -13.16
N PRO A 58 2.86 9.79 -14.15
CA PRO A 58 1.60 10.52 -14.01
C PRO A 58 0.38 9.60 -13.90
N ASN A 59 0.41 8.39 -14.45
CA ASN A 59 -0.70 7.45 -14.32
C ASN A 59 -0.77 6.88 -12.91
N ILE A 60 0.40 6.58 -12.31
CA ILE A 60 0.48 6.19 -10.90
C ILE A 60 -0.01 7.33 -10.01
N SER A 61 0.40 8.58 -10.25
CA SER A 61 -0.11 9.74 -9.49
C SER A 61 -1.64 9.86 -9.58
N ARG A 62 -2.24 9.65 -10.77
CA ARG A 62 -3.71 9.66 -10.93
C ARG A 62 -4.39 8.52 -10.17
N MET A 63 -3.81 7.31 -10.18
CA MET A 63 -4.31 6.20 -9.37
C MET A 63 -4.27 6.52 -7.88
N MET A 64 -3.18 7.14 -7.41
CA MET A 64 -3.02 7.54 -6.00
C MET A 64 -4.01 8.63 -5.61
N ALA A 65 -4.17 9.68 -6.43
CA ALA A 65 -5.15 10.74 -6.21
C ALA A 65 -6.58 10.19 -6.15
N TYR A 66 -6.93 9.28 -7.07
CA TYR A 66 -8.21 8.59 -7.04
C TYR A 66 -8.39 7.79 -5.74
N THR A 67 -7.37 7.04 -5.32
CA THR A 67 -7.41 6.22 -4.11
C THR A 67 -7.67 7.05 -2.87
N ILE A 68 -6.95 8.17 -2.69
CA ILE A 68 -7.12 9.07 -1.55
C ILE A 68 -8.49 9.74 -1.58
N GLY A 69 -8.93 10.19 -2.74
CA GLY A 69 -10.28 10.76 -2.92
C GLY A 69 -11.41 9.79 -2.56
N LEU A 70 -11.18 8.49 -2.78
CA LEU A 70 -12.15 7.43 -2.49
C LEU A 70 -12.31 7.14 -0.99
N TYR A 71 -11.32 7.44 -0.14
CA TYR A 71 -11.32 7.02 1.26
C TYR A 71 -12.54 7.51 2.05
N LYS A 72 -12.92 8.77 1.90
CA LYS A 72 -14.11 9.31 2.57
C LYS A 72 -15.41 8.64 2.08
N GLU A 73 -15.44 8.23 0.83
CA GLU A 73 -16.61 7.57 0.22
C GLU A 73 -16.74 6.14 0.76
N ILE A 74 -15.67 5.34 0.76
CA ILE A 74 -15.73 3.95 1.25
C ILE A 74 -16.02 3.87 2.75
N GLU A 75 -15.51 4.81 3.55
CA GLU A 75 -15.83 4.89 4.97
C GLU A 75 -17.33 5.09 5.18
N LYS A 76 -17.92 6.03 4.45
CA LYS A 76 -19.37 6.29 4.49
C LYS A 76 -20.18 5.11 3.99
N GLU A 77 -19.83 4.51 2.84
CA GLU A 77 -20.57 3.39 2.25
C GLU A 77 -20.50 2.13 3.10
N SER A 78 -19.33 1.84 3.67
CA SER A 78 -19.10 0.65 4.48
C SER A 78 -19.61 0.77 5.92
N GLY A 79 -19.75 2.00 6.42
CA GLY A 79 -19.95 2.27 7.84
C GLY A 79 -18.76 1.81 8.73
N HIS A 80 -17.58 1.63 8.15
CA HIS A 80 -16.39 1.12 8.83
C HIS A 80 -15.29 2.17 8.87
N ALA A 81 -14.84 2.52 10.09
CA ALA A 81 -13.79 3.51 10.26
C ALA A 81 -12.47 3.05 9.59
N ILE A 82 -11.87 3.94 8.82
CA ILE A 82 -10.59 3.72 8.13
C ILE A 82 -9.44 4.51 8.74
N GLY A 83 -9.71 5.30 9.77
CA GLY A 83 -8.71 6.12 10.43
C GLY A 83 -8.04 7.16 9.52
N PHE A 84 -8.72 7.59 8.45
CA PHE A 84 -8.15 8.56 7.51
C PHE A 84 -7.95 9.92 8.18
N LYS A 85 -6.69 10.37 8.21
CA LYS A 85 -6.29 11.67 8.72
C LYS A 85 -5.58 12.44 7.62
N PRO A 86 -6.24 13.37 6.95
CA PRO A 86 -5.65 14.23 5.91
C PRO A 86 -4.78 15.31 6.57
N SER A 87 -3.64 14.89 7.13
CA SER A 87 -2.69 15.79 7.80
C SER A 87 -1.86 16.63 6.83
N GLY A 88 -1.94 16.34 5.55
CA GLY A 88 -1.05 16.84 4.51
C GLY A 88 0.28 16.08 4.49
N GLY A 89 1.10 16.37 3.47
CA GLY A 89 2.40 15.74 3.27
C GLY A 89 3.49 16.71 2.87
N PHE A 90 4.71 16.46 3.34
CA PHE A 90 5.93 17.16 2.93
C PHE A 90 6.78 16.28 2.02
N TYR A 91 7.29 16.87 0.96
CA TYR A 91 8.36 16.31 0.15
C TYR A 91 9.57 17.21 0.28
N LEU A 92 10.64 16.68 0.85
CA LEU A 92 11.79 17.46 1.31
C LEU A 92 12.99 17.17 0.43
N ALA A 93 13.62 18.23 -0.06
CA ALA A 93 14.85 18.16 -0.84
C ALA A 93 16.00 18.81 -0.07
N SER A 94 17.07 18.06 0.15
CA SER A 94 18.29 18.51 0.84
C SER A 94 19.42 18.90 -0.10
N ASN A 95 19.27 18.65 -1.41
CA ASN A 95 20.21 19.05 -2.45
C ASN A 95 19.49 19.51 -3.72
N GLU A 96 20.25 20.10 -4.66
CA GLU A 96 19.71 20.67 -5.90
C GLU A 96 19.07 19.62 -6.83
N VAL A 97 19.58 18.40 -6.85
CA VAL A 97 19.03 17.31 -7.69
C VAL A 97 17.60 17.00 -7.28
N TRP A 98 17.35 16.87 -5.99
CA TRP A 98 16.01 16.60 -5.46
C TRP A 98 15.13 17.86 -5.48
N ALA A 99 15.71 19.05 -5.33
CA ALA A 99 14.97 20.30 -5.52
C ALA A 99 14.43 20.42 -6.96
N ASP A 100 15.24 20.09 -7.96
CA ASP A 100 14.81 20.09 -9.36
C ASP A 100 13.80 18.98 -9.65
N TYR A 101 13.93 17.82 -9.00
CA TYR A 101 12.89 16.79 -9.06
C TYR A 101 11.55 17.34 -8.54
N LEU A 102 11.51 17.96 -7.37
CA LEU A 102 10.29 18.54 -6.81
C LEU A 102 9.66 19.64 -7.67
N LYS A 103 10.48 20.46 -8.33
CA LYS A 103 9.99 21.48 -9.29
C LYS A 103 9.27 20.82 -10.47
N ARG A 104 9.79 19.72 -11.00
CA ARG A 104 9.15 18.94 -12.07
C ARG A 104 7.85 18.28 -11.58
N GLU A 105 7.88 17.67 -10.38
CA GLU A 105 6.70 17.03 -9.79
C GLU A 105 5.57 18.04 -9.58
N ARG A 106 5.85 19.24 -9.06
CA ARG A 106 4.86 20.30 -8.92
C ARG A 106 4.28 20.74 -10.27
N SER A 107 5.11 20.84 -11.29
CA SER A 107 4.64 21.19 -12.64
C SER A 107 3.71 20.12 -13.21
N LYS A 108 4.03 18.86 -13.02
CA LYS A 108 3.19 17.72 -13.39
C LYS A 108 1.88 17.69 -12.59
N ALA A 109 1.95 17.92 -11.27
CA ALA A 109 0.78 17.99 -10.39
C ALA A 109 -0.22 19.05 -10.86
N ARG A 110 0.24 20.23 -11.24
CA ARG A 110 -0.61 21.29 -11.84
C ARG A 110 -1.32 20.82 -13.10
N TYR A 111 -0.62 20.15 -14.00
CA TYR A 111 -1.22 19.58 -15.20
C TYR A 111 -2.32 18.56 -14.88
N MET A 112 -2.21 17.86 -13.76
CA MET A 112 -3.19 16.87 -13.28
C MET A 112 -4.30 17.48 -12.42
N GLY A 113 -4.25 18.79 -12.13
CA GLY A 113 -5.23 19.47 -11.27
C GLY A 113 -5.02 19.18 -9.76
N LEU A 114 -3.80 18.84 -9.36
CA LEU A 114 -3.43 18.63 -7.96
C LEU A 114 -2.83 19.90 -7.35
N ASP A 115 -3.24 20.24 -6.14
CA ASP A 115 -2.88 21.47 -5.41
C ASP A 115 -1.59 21.28 -4.60
N GLN A 116 -0.47 21.02 -5.30
CA GLN A 116 0.84 20.99 -4.64
C GLN A 116 1.50 22.37 -4.69
N GLU A 117 2.03 22.82 -3.54
CA GLU A 117 2.65 24.13 -3.40
C GLU A 117 4.02 24.05 -2.71
N PHE A 118 4.96 24.92 -3.12
CA PHE A 118 6.16 25.13 -2.33
C PHE A 118 5.82 25.95 -1.09
N ILE A 119 6.34 25.50 0.06
CA ILE A 119 6.22 26.22 1.34
C ILE A 119 7.60 26.54 1.91
N SER A 120 7.67 27.54 2.78
CA SER A 120 8.93 27.90 3.43
C SER A 120 9.37 26.81 4.44
N LEU A 121 10.67 26.72 4.68
CA LEU A 121 11.20 25.79 5.68
C LEU A 121 10.79 26.16 7.12
N GLU A 122 10.52 27.43 7.37
CA GLU A 122 9.93 27.91 8.62
C GLU A 122 8.51 27.38 8.81
N GLU A 123 7.74 27.34 7.73
CA GLU A 123 6.39 26.76 7.76
C GLU A 123 6.44 25.24 7.97
N VAL A 124 7.39 24.54 7.34
CA VAL A 124 7.65 23.12 7.63
C VAL A 124 7.93 22.92 9.10
N LYS A 125 8.85 23.73 9.70
CA LYS A 125 9.19 23.66 11.13
C LYS A 125 7.99 23.92 12.04
N LYS A 126 7.13 24.85 11.65
CA LYS A 126 5.91 25.16 12.39
C LYS A 126 4.92 23.98 12.39
N LYS A 127 4.79 23.30 11.25
CA LYS A 127 3.89 22.14 11.08
C LYS A 127 4.47 20.86 11.70
N ASN A 128 5.80 20.70 11.65
CA ASN A 128 6.51 19.58 12.27
C ASN A 128 7.71 20.09 13.09
N PRO A 129 7.55 20.25 14.41
CA PRO A 129 8.60 20.80 15.29
C PRO A 129 9.84 19.90 15.44
N LEU A 130 9.80 18.64 14.97
CA LEU A 130 10.94 17.74 15.07
C LEU A 130 11.97 18.00 13.95
N ILE A 131 11.54 18.48 12.78
CA ILE A 131 12.42 18.68 11.62
C ILE A 131 13.44 19.80 11.89
N ASP A 132 14.71 19.56 11.55
CA ASP A 132 15.74 20.61 11.43
C ASP A 132 15.66 21.23 10.03
N PRO A 133 15.13 22.46 9.88
CA PRO A 133 14.96 23.10 8.57
C PRO A 133 16.28 23.40 7.88
N LYS A 134 17.40 23.50 8.60
CA LYS A 134 18.74 23.77 8.03
C LYS A 134 19.26 22.65 7.15
N ARG A 135 18.64 21.49 7.21
CA ARG A 135 19.03 20.30 6.43
C ARG A 135 18.39 20.24 5.05
N TYR A 136 17.56 21.22 4.71
CA TYR A 136 16.78 21.20 3.47
C TYR A 136 16.90 22.50 2.68
N LEU A 137 16.75 22.40 1.37
CA LEU A 137 16.74 23.53 0.42
C LEU A 137 15.34 23.89 -0.02
N LEU A 138 14.45 22.90 -0.14
CA LEU A 138 13.11 23.06 -0.69
C LEU A 138 12.13 22.09 -0.05
N ALA A 139 10.91 22.55 0.14
CA ALA A 139 9.79 21.73 0.57
C ALA A 139 8.60 21.91 -0.37
N LEU A 140 8.06 20.79 -0.87
CA LEU A 140 6.79 20.73 -1.58
C LEU A 140 5.73 20.21 -0.63
N TRP A 141 4.59 20.88 -0.54
CA TRP A 141 3.44 20.54 0.30
C TRP A 141 2.32 19.97 -0.57
N ASP A 142 1.70 18.90 -0.09
CA ASP A 142 0.47 18.36 -0.64
C ASP A 142 -0.63 18.30 0.44
N PRO A 143 -1.76 19.02 0.26
CA PRO A 143 -2.81 19.10 1.28
C PRO A 143 -3.68 17.85 1.41
N ILE A 144 -3.71 16.98 0.39
CA ILE A 144 -4.59 15.79 0.40
C ILE A 144 -3.92 14.54 0.97
N ASP A 145 -2.60 14.58 1.13
CA ASP A 145 -1.84 13.50 1.71
C ASP A 145 -2.19 13.27 3.19
N GLY A 146 -1.83 12.13 3.72
CA GLY A 146 -2.11 11.81 5.11
C GLY A 146 -1.82 10.37 5.47
N GLU A 147 -2.59 9.86 6.41
CA GLU A 147 -2.45 8.49 6.90
C GLU A 147 -3.79 7.79 7.04
N VAL A 148 -3.75 6.46 6.99
CA VAL A 148 -4.93 5.59 7.19
C VAL A 148 -4.58 4.44 8.14
N ASP A 149 -5.61 3.80 8.69
CA ASP A 149 -5.49 2.46 9.25
C ASP A 149 -5.54 1.42 8.11
N PRO A 150 -4.43 0.70 7.86
CA PRO A 150 -4.36 -0.28 6.78
C PRO A 150 -5.43 -1.38 6.86
N SER A 151 -5.66 -1.92 8.02
CA SER A 151 -6.69 -2.94 8.23
C SER A 151 -8.08 -2.36 8.06
N GLY A 152 -8.34 -1.18 8.63
CA GLY A 152 -9.60 -0.46 8.49
C GLY A 152 -9.97 -0.22 7.02
N VAL A 153 -9.04 0.27 6.20
CA VAL A 153 -9.27 0.47 4.74
C VAL A 153 -9.62 -0.84 4.05
N THR A 154 -8.88 -1.91 4.32
CA THR A 154 -9.12 -3.21 3.68
C THR A 154 -10.51 -3.76 4.02
N TYR A 155 -10.89 -3.71 5.31
CA TYR A 155 -12.23 -4.11 5.74
C TYR A 155 -13.33 -3.19 5.22
N ALA A 156 -13.07 -1.88 5.09
CA ALA A 156 -14.01 -0.95 4.50
C ALA A 156 -14.33 -1.29 3.04
N PHE A 157 -13.31 -1.56 2.21
CA PHE A 157 -13.53 -2.05 0.84
C PHE A 157 -14.36 -3.33 0.80
N ALA A 158 -14.02 -4.32 1.63
CA ALA A 158 -14.76 -5.58 1.67
C ALA A 158 -16.21 -5.40 2.11
N LYS A 159 -16.47 -4.54 3.10
CA LYS A 159 -17.84 -4.23 3.57
C LYS A 159 -18.62 -3.42 2.54
N ALA A 160 -18.00 -2.40 1.93
CA ALA A 160 -18.63 -1.63 0.86
C ALA A 160 -18.96 -2.52 -0.36
N ALA A 161 -18.09 -3.47 -0.71
CA ALA A 161 -18.40 -4.47 -1.74
C ALA A 161 -19.69 -5.27 -1.42
N LYS A 162 -19.86 -5.68 -0.16
CA LYS A 162 -21.12 -6.36 0.27
C LYS A 162 -22.36 -5.50 0.11
N VAL A 163 -22.25 -4.19 0.38
CA VAL A 163 -23.37 -3.24 0.17
C VAL A 163 -23.83 -3.28 -1.29
N HIS A 164 -22.88 -3.45 -2.23
CA HIS A 164 -23.16 -3.53 -3.67
C HIS A 164 -23.39 -4.97 -4.18
N GLY A 165 -23.48 -5.97 -3.29
CA GLY A 165 -23.79 -7.36 -3.65
C GLY A 165 -22.59 -8.27 -3.89
N GLY A 166 -21.35 -7.77 -3.71
CA GLY A 166 -20.13 -8.58 -3.72
C GLY A 166 -20.07 -9.53 -2.53
N LYS A 167 -19.44 -10.68 -2.71
CA LYS A 167 -19.30 -11.69 -1.65
C LYS A 167 -17.82 -12.02 -1.44
N TYR A 168 -17.41 -12.27 -0.20
CA TYR A 168 -16.08 -12.79 0.09
C TYR A 168 -16.15 -13.96 1.08
N TYR A 169 -15.22 -14.88 0.93
CA TYR A 169 -15.08 -16.06 1.75
C TYR A 169 -13.65 -16.11 2.30
N THR A 170 -13.52 -15.97 3.61
CA THR A 170 -12.28 -16.21 4.34
C THR A 170 -12.12 -17.69 4.63
N HIS A 171 -10.91 -18.09 5.05
CA HIS A 171 -10.56 -19.49 5.32
C HIS A 171 -10.91 -20.43 4.14
N THR A 172 -10.70 -19.93 2.92
CA THR A 172 -11.01 -20.67 1.69
C THR A 172 -9.78 -20.62 0.78
N THR A 173 -9.03 -21.71 0.78
CA THR A 173 -7.77 -21.82 0.04
C THR A 173 -8.01 -22.32 -1.37
N VAL A 174 -7.60 -21.54 -2.36
CA VAL A 174 -7.51 -22.01 -3.74
C VAL A 174 -6.33 -22.98 -3.87
N LYS A 175 -6.62 -24.20 -4.31
CA LYS A 175 -5.66 -25.30 -4.45
C LYS A 175 -5.18 -25.47 -5.89
N ASP A 176 -6.03 -25.16 -6.87
CA ASP A 176 -5.72 -25.29 -8.29
C ASP A 176 -6.66 -24.42 -9.12
N THR A 177 -6.25 -24.08 -10.34
CA THR A 177 -7.09 -23.39 -11.33
C THR A 177 -6.91 -24.04 -12.70
N LYS A 178 -8.00 -24.45 -13.33
CA LYS A 178 -7.97 -25.14 -14.64
C LYS A 178 -8.80 -24.40 -15.65
N GLN A 179 -8.16 -24.01 -16.76
CA GLN A 179 -8.89 -23.41 -17.88
C GLN A 179 -9.65 -24.49 -18.66
N LYS A 180 -10.90 -24.20 -18.99
CA LYS A 180 -11.75 -25.05 -19.82
C LYS A 180 -11.66 -24.65 -21.30
N ASN A 181 -12.13 -25.54 -22.19
CA ASN A 181 -12.08 -25.32 -23.63
C ASN A 181 -12.87 -24.09 -24.10
N ASP A 182 -13.91 -23.68 -23.36
CA ASP A 182 -14.70 -22.47 -23.63
C ASP A 182 -14.03 -21.18 -23.14
N GLY A 183 -12.92 -21.31 -22.40
CA GLY A 183 -12.15 -20.22 -21.84
C GLY A 183 -12.62 -19.78 -20.46
N THR A 184 -13.60 -20.46 -19.86
CA THR A 184 -13.92 -20.32 -18.42
C THR A 184 -12.92 -21.09 -17.56
N TRP A 185 -13.01 -20.93 -16.26
CA TRP A 185 -12.07 -21.50 -15.30
C TRP A 185 -12.79 -22.35 -14.26
N GLU A 186 -12.22 -23.47 -13.90
CA GLU A 186 -12.56 -24.21 -12.69
C GLU A 186 -11.58 -23.80 -11.59
N VAL A 187 -12.06 -23.09 -10.57
CA VAL A 187 -11.30 -22.73 -9.36
C VAL A 187 -11.56 -23.79 -8.31
N ILE A 188 -10.52 -24.56 -7.99
CA ILE A 188 -10.59 -25.68 -7.05
C ILE A 188 -10.15 -25.20 -5.67
N THR A 189 -11.00 -25.33 -4.67
CA THR A 189 -10.72 -24.91 -3.29
C THR A 189 -10.82 -26.08 -2.32
N ASP A 190 -10.37 -25.86 -1.09
CA ASP A 190 -10.56 -26.80 0.03
C ASP A 190 -12.03 -26.91 0.49
N LYS A 191 -12.93 -26.05 -0.03
CA LYS A 191 -14.36 -26.04 0.31
C LYS A 191 -15.28 -26.32 -0.89
N GLY A 192 -14.72 -26.83 -1.99
CA GLY A 192 -15.44 -27.18 -3.21
C GLY A 192 -14.98 -26.34 -4.43
N ASN A 193 -15.51 -26.70 -5.61
CA ASN A 193 -15.10 -26.11 -6.87
C ASN A 193 -16.08 -25.03 -7.32
N ILE A 194 -15.55 -23.98 -7.96
CA ILE A 194 -16.30 -22.86 -8.51
C ILE A 194 -16.03 -22.75 -10.01
N ASN A 195 -17.06 -22.72 -10.83
CA ASN A 195 -16.92 -22.35 -12.23
C ASN A 195 -16.93 -20.82 -12.35
N ALA A 196 -15.83 -20.24 -12.82
CA ALA A 196 -15.64 -18.81 -13.00
C ALA A 196 -15.53 -18.43 -14.47
N GLU A 197 -16.21 -17.36 -14.89
CA GLU A 197 -15.96 -16.81 -16.23
C GLU A 197 -14.60 -16.12 -16.27
N ILE A 198 -14.24 -15.38 -15.21
CA ILE A 198 -12.97 -14.63 -15.10
C ILE A 198 -12.31 -14.96 -13.76
N VAL A 199 -10.99 -15.11 -13.77
CA VAL A 199 -10.16 -15.20 -12.57
C VAL A 199 -9.22 -14.00 -12.50
N ILE A 200 -9.13 -13.38 -11.31
CA ILE A 200 -8.22 -12.28 -11.03
C ILE A 200 -7.27 -12.69 -9.90
N ASN A 201 -5.98 -12.75 -10.20
CA ASN A 201 -4.95 -12.97 -9.20
C ASN A 201 -4.59 -11.64 -8.52
N ALA A 202 -4.97 -11.49 -7.27
CA ALA A 202 -4.60 -10.40 -6.36
C ALA A 202 -3.85 -10.94 -5.13
N GLY A 203 -3.07 -12.01 -5.30
CA GLY A 203 -2.44 -12.82 -4.26
C GLY A 203 -1.29 -12.17 -3.48
N GLY A 204 -0.93 -10.90 -3.76
CA GLY A 204 0.08 -10.15 -3.02
C GLY A 204 1.40 -10.92 -2.90
N LEU A 205 1.81 -11.26 -1.68
CA LEU A 205 3.03 -12.05 -1.41
C LEU A 205 3.00 -13.43 -2.10
N TRP A 206 1.82 -14.02 -2.29
CA TRP A 206 1.62 -15.32 -2.94
C TRP A 206 1.21 -15.22 -4.40
N ALA A 207 1.36 -14.05 -5.02
CA ALA A 207 0.96 -13.86 -6.41
C ALA A 207 1.62 -14.86 -7.38
N ARG A 208 2.91 -15.19 -7.15
CA ARG A 208 3.63 -16.20 -7.96
C ARG A 208 3.04 -17.59 -7.79
N GLU A 209 2.76 -17.98 -6.55
CA GLU A 209 2.21 -19.28 -6.21
C GLU A 209 0.81 -19.43 -6.81
N VAL A 210 -0.04 -18.43 -6.70
CA VAL A 210 -1.36 -18.39 -7.34
C VAL A 210 -1.24 -18.41 -8.87
N GLY A 211 -0.27 -17.66 -9.45
CA GLY A 211 0.01 -17.71 -10.89
C GLY A 211 0.39 -19.09 -11.36
N LYS A 212 1.24 -19.82 -10.62
CA LYS A 212 1.67 -21.17 -10.94
C LYS A 212 0.51 -22.18 -11.03
N LEU A 213 -0.56 -21.99 -10.26
CA LEU A 213 -1.78 -22.81 -10.35
C LEU A 213 -2.44 -22.72 -11.73
N ALA A 214 -2.25 -21.60 -12.42
CA ALA A 214 -2.72 -21.38 -13.77
C ALA A 214 -1.63 -21.60 -14.85
N GLY A 215 -0.45 -22.10 -14.47
CA GLY A 215 0.69 -22.26 -15.38
C GLY A 215 1.44 -20.97 -15.71
N LEU A 216 1.22 -19.88 -14.94
CA LEU A 216 1.80 -18.56 -15.16
C LEU A 216 2.96 -18.27 -14.19
N ASN A 217 4.11 -17.89 -14.76
CA ASN A 217 5.24 -17.38 -13.98
C ASN A 217 5.19 -15.85 -13.94
N LEU A 218 4.90 -15.29 -12.77
CA LEU A 218 4.82 -13.83 -12.57
C LEU A 218 6.17 -13.27 -12.16
N PRO A 219 6.65 -12.19 -12.81
CA PRO A 219 7.94 -11.56 -12.49
C PRO A 219 7.78 -10.58 -11.30
N VAL A 220 7.32 -11.06 -10.17
CA VAL A 220 7.19 -10.26 -8.94
C VAL A 220 8.00 -10.90 -7.83
N GLN A 221 8.59 -10.07 -6.96
CA GLN A 221 9.46 -10.53 -5.89
C GLN A 221 9.09 -9.85 -4.57
N PRO A 222 8.75 -10.62 -3.52
CA PRO A 222 8.68 -10.07 -2.16
C PRO A 222 10.06 -9.63 -1.67
N MET A 223 10.12 -8.42 -1.08
CA MET A 223 11.31 -7.83 -0.50
C MET A 223 11.05 -7.51 0.97
N GLU A 224 12.07 -7.62 1.80
CA GLU A 224 12.01 -7.15 3.19
C GLU A 224 11.99 -5.63 3.23
N HIS A 225 11.26 -5.05 4.19
CA HIS A 225 11.19 -3.61 4.39
C HIS A 225 10.96 -3.27 5.85
N HIS A 226 11.67 -2.24 6.32
CA HIS A 226 11.67 -1.88 7.72
C HIS A 226 11.08 -0.50 7.98
N TYR A 227 10.47 -0.36 9.14
CA TYR A 227 10.24 0.91 9.79
C TYR A 227 10.38 0.79 11.30
N LEU A 228 10.74 1.90 11.94
CA LEU A 228 10.89 2.03 13.37
C LEU A 228 9.73 2.86 13.94
N ILE A 229 9.23 2.47 15.10
CA ILE A 229 8.28 3.26 15.90
C ILE A 229 8.98 3.66 17.19
N THR A 230 8.95 4.95 17.53
CA THR A 230 9.53 5.48 18.76
C THR A 230 8.55 5.38 19.93
N GLU A 231 9.08 5.47 21.13
CA GLU A 231 8.30 5.86 22.31
C GLU A 231 7.73 7.27 22.14
N ALA A 232 6.96 7.74 23.15
CA ALA A 232 6.40 9.08 23.15
C ALA A 232 7.50 10.16 23.10
N ILE A 233 7.25 11.22 22.33
CA ILE A 233 8.15 12.36 22.14
C ILE A 233 7.47 13.59 22.76
N PRO A 234 8.11 14.27 23.72
CA PRO A 234 7.51 15.40 24.42
C PRO A 234 7.01 16.51 23.48
N GLU A 235 7.75 16.79 22.41
CA GLU A 235 7.38 17.78 21.40
C GLU A 235 6.09 17.43 20.66
N ILE A 236 5.80 16.14 20.46
CA ILE A 236 4.54 15.65 19.88
C ILE A 236 3.41 15.74 20.90
N GLU A 237 3.67 15.37 22.15
CA GLU A 237 2.68 15.50 23.23
C GLU A 237 2.23 16.96 23.43
N ALA A 238 3.17 17.91 23.30
CA ALA A 238 2.90 19.33 23.41
C ALA A 238 2.01 19.90 22.29
N LEU A 239 1.86 19.20 21.16
CA LEU A 239 0.98 19.61 20.07
C LEU A 239 -0.52 19.38 20.37
N GLY A 240 -0.85 18.60 21.41
CA GLY A 240 -2.23 18.26 21.72
C GLY A 240 -2.91 17.52 20.59
N ASP A 241 -3.99 18.09 20.05
CA ASP A 241 -4.77 17.51 18.95
C ASP A 241 -4.19 17.80 17.56
N GLN A 242 -3.19 18.67 17.46
CA GLN A 242 -2.54 18.96 16.17
C GLN A 242 -1.76 17.73 15.70
N ARG A 243 -1.99 17.36 14.45
CA ARG A 243 -1.31 16.22 13.82
C ARG A 243 -0.10 16.70 13.01
N ILE A 244 1.02 15.99 13.14
CA ILE A 244 2.18 16.19 12.28
C ILE A 244 1.86 15.64 10.89
N PRO A 245 2.11 16.41 9.82
CA PRO A 245 2.01 15.92 8.45
C PRO A 245 2.95 14.72 8.18
N ILE A 246 2.56 13.86 7.24
CA ILE A 246 3.49 12.84 6.74
C ILE A 246 4.65 13.51 6.02
N GLY A 247 5.77 12.84 5.86
CA GLY A 247 6.89 13.39 5.11
C GLY A 247 7.76 12.34 4.44
N THR A 248 8.42 12.78 3.38
CA THR A 248 9.41 11.99 2.62
C THR A 248 10.64 12.85 2.38
N ASP A 249 11.82 12.35 2.77
CA ASP A 249 13.12 12.87 2.39
C ASP A 249 13.73 11.94 1.33
N PHE A 250 13.80 12.42 0.10
CA PHE A 250 14.25 11.60 -1.03
C PHE A 250 15.73 11.26 -0.97
N GLU A 251 16.59 12.18 -0.52
CA GLU A 251 18.02 11.91 -0.38
C GLU A 251 18.28 10.92 0.76
N GLY A 252 17.60 11.13 1.88
CA GLY A 252 17.68 10.24 3.03
C GLY A 252 17.09 8.85 2.76
N ASN A 253 16.27 8.71 1.71
CA ASN A 253 15.44 7.52 1.49
C ASN A 253 14.67 7.13 2.74
N ILE A 254 14.06 8.12 3.39
CA ILE A 254 13.25 7.97 4.59
C ILE A 254 11.88 8.59 4.40
N TYR A 255 10.91 8.01 5.07
CA TYR A 255 9.58 8.59 5.23
C TYR A 255 9.17 8.55 6.69
N PHE A 256 8.26 9.44 7.07
CA PHE A 256 7.83 9.52 8.46
C PHE A 256 6.38 9.94 8.59
N ARG A 257 5.78 9.59 9.71
CA ARG A 257 4.49 10.06 10.17
C ARG A 257 4.39 9.98 11.69
N GLN A 258 3.44 10.67 12.27
CA GLN A 258 3.15 10.52 13.68
C GLN A 258 2.47 9.17 13.95
N GLU A 259 2.93 8.44 14.97
CA GLU A 259 2.31 7.22 15.46
C GLU A 259 1.97 7.33 16.94
N GLY A 260 0.66 7.53 17.24
CA GLY A 260 0.24 7.86 18.59
C GLY A 260 0.90 9.16 19.08
N LYS A 261 1.69 9.08 20.15
CA LYS A 261 2.51 10.17 20.71
C LYS A 261 3.98 10.12 20.27
N GLY A 262 4.36 9.17 19.45
CA GLY A 262 5.68 9.01 18.87
C GLY A 262 5.70 9.21 17.35
N MET A 263 6.79 8.76 16.73
CA MET A 263 6.99 8.79 15.29
C MET A 263 7.17 7.39 14.73
N LEU A 264 6.61 7.15 13.56
CA LEU A 264 7.03 6.09 12.66
C LEU A 264 8.06 6.68 11.69
N LEU A 265 9.26 6.10 11.65
CA LEU A 265 10.32 6.40 10.70
C LEU A 265 10.57 5.17 9.83
N GLY A 266 10.21 5.26 8.57
CA GLY A 266 10.45 4.21 7.58
C GLY A 266 11.70 4.47 6.77
N THR A 267 12.30 3.39 6.29
CA THR A 267 13.57 3.43 5.57
C THR A 267 13.43 2.68 4.25
N TYR A 268 13.87 3.28 3.14
CA TYR A 268 14.06 2.53 1.91
C TYR A 268 15.51 2.07 1.84
N GLU A 269 15.72 0.79 2.09
CA GLU A 269 17.03 0.17 2.17
C GLU A 269 17.72 0.23 0.80
N GLN A 270 18.98 0.68 0.76
CA GLN A 270 19.77 0.67 -0.48
C GLN A 270 20.11 -0.76 -0.93
N LYS A 271 20.25 -1.67 0.04
CA LYS A 271 20.47 -3.10 -0.20
C LYS A 271 19.23 -3.86 0.24
N SER A 272 18.14 -3.70 -0.53
CA SER A 272 16.89 -4.42 -0.27
C SER A 272 17.14 -5.93 -0.33
N THR A 273 16.61 -6.64 0.66
CA THR A 273 16.78 -8.10 0.78
C THR A 273 15.61 -8.81 0.13
N PRO A 274 15.82 -9.61 -0.94
CA PRO A 274 14.77 -10.47 -1.46
C PRO A 274 14.35 -11.50 -0.42
N TRP A 275 13.04 -11.63 -0.23
CA TRP A 275 12.48 -12.59 0.71
C TRP A 275 11.85 -13.77 -0.04
N LYS A 276 12.22 -14.99 0.38
CA LYS A 276 11.66 -16.24 -0.16
C LYS A 276 11.66 -16.30 -1.71
N VAL A 277 12.84 -16.19 -2.29
CA VAL A 277 13.05 -16.18 -3.75
C VAL A 277 12.47 -17.44 -4.40
N GLU A 278 12.60 -18.60 -3.76
CA GLU A 278 12.11 -19.89 -4.27
C GLU A 278 10.59 -20.05 -4.19
N GLY A 279 9.92 -19.24 -3.36
CA GLY A 279 8.46 -19.26 -3.20
C GLY A 279 8.03 -18.85 -1.80
N THR A 280 6.91 -18.14 -1.73
CA THR A 280 6.33 -17.69 -0.47
C THR A 280 5.67 -18.86 0.26
N PRO A 281 6.08 -19.17 1.53
CA PRO A 281 5.49 -20.30 2.26
C PRO A 281 3.98 -20.13 2.46
N MET A 282 3.24 -21.18 2.19
CA MET A 282 1.77 -21.14 2.31
C MET A 282 1.27 -21.04 3.76
N ASN A 283 2.10 -21.39 4.73
CA ASN A 283 1.80 -21.25 6.16
C ASN A 283 2.20 -19.89 6.75
N PHE A 284 2.89 -19.01 6.00
CA PHE A 284 3.15 -17.65 6.43
C PHE A 284 1.83 -16.83 6.45
N GLY A 285 1.66 -15.95 7.44
CA GLY A 285 0.42 -15.19 7.63
C GLY A 285 0.66 -13.88 8.38
N HIS A 286 -0.08 -13.62 9.44
CA HIS A 286 0.09 -12.45 10.31
C HIS A 286 1.42 -12.52 11.11
N GLU A 287 2.52 -12.54 10.41
CA GLU A 287 3.86 -12.66 10.96
C GLU A 287 4.75 -11.54 10.44
N LEU A 288 5.68 -11.10 11.28
CA LEU A 288 6.76 -10.21 10.92
C LEU A 288 8.06 -11.01 10.81
N LEU A 289 9.00 -10.46 10.09
CA LEU A 289 10.36 -11.00 10.00
C LEU A 289 11.22 -10.42 11.12
N GLU A 290 12.31 -11.10 11.44
CA GLU A 290 13.29 -10.58 12.40
C GLU A 290 13.88 -9.26 11.87
N PRO A 291 13.98 -8.20 12.70
CA PRO A 291 14.59 -6.94 12.31
C PRO A 291 16.07 -7.11 11.97
N LYS A 292 16.49 -6.51 10.85
CA LYS A 292 17.88 -6.48 10.38
C LYS A 292 18.43 -5.06 10.47
N LEU A 293 18.89 -4.65 11.65
CA LEU A 293 19.33 -3.28 11.91
C LEU A 293 20.47 -2.85 10.99
N ASP A 294 21.39 -3.76 10.65
CA ASP A 294 22.50 -3.49 9.75
C ASP A 294 22.05 -3.01 8.36
N ASN A 295 20.84 -3.36 7.93
CA ASN A 295 20.30 -2.94 6.65
C ASN A 295 19.76 -1.50 6.68
N ILE A 296 19.42 -0.98 7.84
CA ILE A 296 18.69 0.29 8.00
C ILE A 296 19.43 1.34 8.84
N GLN A 297 20.50 0.98 9.55
CA GLN A 297 21.20 1.87 10.47
C GLN A 297 21.64 3.19 9.83
N ASP A 298 22.14 3.15 8.58
CA ASP A 298 22.57 4.34 7.85
C ASP A 298 21.39 5.29 7.57
N ARG A 299 20.21 4.74 7.28
CA ARG A 299 19.00 5.52 7.03
C ARG A 299 18.40 6.06 8.33
N LEU A 300 18.47 5.29 9.41
CA LEU A 300 18.06 5.75 10.74
C LEU A 300 18.96 6.90 11.20
N ALA A 301 20.28 6.80 11.00
CA ALA A 301 21.22 7.88 11.33
C ALA A 301 20.87 9.18 10.60
N ILE A 302 20.53 9.11 9.30
CA ILE A 302 20.04 10.27 8.56
C ILE A 302 18.74 10.79 9.16
N GLY A 303 17.79 9.91 9.49
CA GLY A 303 16.53 10.30 10.12
C GLY A 303 16.75 11.06 11.44
N PHE A 304 17.70 10.63 12.27
CA PHE A 304 18.05 11.29 13.52
C PHE A 304 18.75 12.64 13.26
N GLU A 305 19.60 12.73 12.24
CA GLU A 305 20.19 14.02 11.82
C GLU A 305 19.13 15.01 11.35
N ARG A 306 18.10 14.54 10.61
CA ARG A 306 16.99 15.37 10.11
C ARG A 306 15.99 15.76 11.20
N MET A 307 15.83 14.91 12.22
CA MET A 307 14.92 15.08 13.35
C MET A 307 15.64 14.73 14.66
N PRO A 308 16.47 15.64 15.22
CA PRO A 308 17.31 15.32 16.37
C PRO A 308 16.59 14.87 17.65
N ALA A 309 15.31 15.19 17.78
CA ALA A 309 14.50 14.71 18.90
C ALA A 309 14.35 13.18 18.91
N LEU A 310 14.43 12.53 17.72
CA LEU A 310 14.34 11.08 17.60
C LEU A 310 15.53 10.35 18.25
N GLU A 311 16.70 10.97 18.28
CA GLU A 311 17.89 10.38 18.92
C GLU A 311 17.71 10.15 20.42
N LYS A 312 16.86 10.98 21.05
CA LYS A 312 16.54 10.88 22.48
C LYS A 312 15.30 10.02 22.77
N ALA A 313 14.52 9.72 21.75
CA ALA A 313 13.34 8.89 21.89
C ALA A 313 13.73 7.41 22.00
N GLY A 314 13.12 6.68 22.93
CA GLY A 314 13.23 5.23 22.98
C GLY A 314 12.63 4.57 21.75
N ILE A 315 13.09 3.38 21.43
CA ILE A 315 12.52 2.55 20.36
C ILE A 315 11.43 1.68 20.96
N LYS A 316 10.19 1.88 20.52
CA LYS A 316 9.05 1.06 20.93
C LYS A 316 8.98 -0.25 20.12
N ASN A 317 9.18 -0.17 18.82
CA ASN A 317 9.12 -1.34 17.95
C ASN A 317 9.90 -1.12 16.65
N ILE A 318 10.39 -2.21 16.07
CA ILE A 318 10.93 -2.24 14.71
C ILE A 318 10.17 -3.31 13.96
N VAL A 319 9.58 -2.92 12.86
CA VAL A 319 8.82 -3.80 11.98
C VAL A 319 9.69 -4.13 10.77
N ASN A 320 9.86 -5.43 10.50
CA ASN A 320 10.37 -5.95 9.23
C ASN A 320 9.25 -6.77 8.58
N GLY A 321 8.67 -6.25 7.52
CA GLY A 321 7.54 -6.87 6.84
C GLY A 321 7.79 -7.03 5.34
N PRO A 322 7.49 -8.22 4.76
CA PRO A 322 7.67 -8.41 3.33
C PRO A 322 6.55 -7.74 2.53
N PHE A 323 6.90 -7.12 1.41
CA PHE A 323 5.93 -6.63 0.42
C PHE A 323 6.46 -6.82 -1.01
N THR A 324 5.58 -6.80 -2.01
CA THR A 324 5.87 -7.31 -3.35
C THR A 324 6.15 -6.20 -4.33
N PHE A 325 7.21 -6.36 -5.12
CA PHE A 325 7.60 -5.47 -6.20
C PHE A 325 7.40 -6.12 -7.57
N GLY A 326 6.97 -5.31 -8.55
CA GLY A 326 7.15 -5.57 -9.96
C GLY A 326 8.58 -5.25 -10.41
N PRO A 327 8.99 -5.63 -11.64
CA PRO A 327 10.36 -5.46 -12.13
C PRO A 327 10.84 -4.00 -12.21
N ASP A 328 9.94 -3.08 -12.45
CA ASP A 328 10.18 -1.63 -12.58
C ASP A 328 9.61 -0.81 -11.40
N GLY A 329 9.17 -1.48 -10.33
CA GLY A 329 8.51 -0.87 -9.20
C GLY A 329 7.04 -0.50 -9.46
N SER A 330 6.53 -0.72 -10.67
CA SER A 330 5.12 -0.48 -11.02
C SER A 330 4.28 -1.76 -10.86
N PRO A 331 2.99 -1.63 -10.56
CA PRO A 331 2.10 -2.79 -10.47
C PRO A 331 1.85 -3.42 -11.86
N LEU A 332 1.73 -4.73 -11.91
CA LEU A 332 1.27 -5.47 -13.07
C LEU A 332 -0.25 -5.64 -12.98
N ILE A 333 -0.98 -4.97 -13.88
CA ILE A 333 -2.45 -4.91 -13.85
C ILE A 333 -2.99 -5.20 -15.24
N GLY A 334 -3.97 -6.10 -15.34
CA GLY A 334 -4.68 -6.34 -16.59
C GLY A 334 -4.76 -7.82 -16.99
N PRO A 335 -5.29 -8.10 -18.19
CA PRO A 335 -5.39 -9.45 -18.72
C PRO A 335 -4.00 -10.00 -19.05
N VAL A 336 -3.79 -11.28 -18.79
CA VAL A 336 -2.53 -11.96 -19.12
C VAL A 336 -2.52 -12.33 -20.59
N PRO A 337 -1.53 -11.87 -21.38
CA PRO A 337 -1.42 -12.24 -22.79
C PRO A 337 -1.38 -13.76 -22.99
N GLY A 338 -2.18 -14.28 -23.89
CA GLY A 338 -2.28 -15.71 -24.18
C GLY A 338 -3.13 -16.54 -23.22
N MET A 339 -3.63 -15.95 -22.13
CA MET A 339 -4.53 -16.61 -21.18
C MET A 339 -5.91 -15.96 -21.19
N LYS A 340 -6.88 -16.61 -21.84
CA LYS A 340 -8.24 -16.08 -21.91
C LYS A 340 -8.86 -15.96 -20.51
N ASN A 341 -9.42 -14.79 -20.19
CA ASN A 341 -10.15 -14.54 -18.94
C ASN A 341 -9.34 -14.74 -17.63
N TYR A 342 -8.00 -14.66 -17.71
CA TYR A 342 -7.14 -14.59 -16.53
C TYR A 342 -6.50 -13.21 -16.43
N TRP A 343 -6.66 -12.58 -15.26
CA TRP A 343 -6.19 -11.23 -14.99
C TRP A 343 -5.27 -11.23 -13.78
N VAL A 344 -4.41 -10.22 -13.72
CA VAL A 344 -3.52 -10.01 -12.58
C VAL A 344 -3.64 -8.58 -12.06
N ALA A 345 -3.48 -8.42 -10.74
CA ALA A 345 -3.32 -7.16 -10.05
C ALA A 345 -2.30 -7.37 -8.92
N VAL A 346 -1.01 -7.38 -9.29
CA VAL A 346 0.09 -7.85 -8.45
C VAL A 346 1.28 -6.89 -8.47
N GLY A 347 2.23 -7.03 -7.55
CA GLY A 347 3.37 -6.12 -7.45
C GLY A 347 2.99 -4.70 -7.02
N VAL A 348 1.87 -4.55 -6.32
CA VAL A 348 1.37 -3.25 -5.84
C VAL A 348 2.12 -2.87 -4.58
N MET A 349 3.26 -2.22 -4.75
CA MET A 349 4.17 -1.82 -3.67
C MET A 349 3.49 -0.88 -2.66
N ALA A 350 2.91 0.20 -3.14
CA ALA A 350 2.25 1.21 -2.31
C ALA A 350 0.73 0.96 -2.22
N GLY A 351 0.33 -0.18 -1.64
CA GLY A 351 -1.06 -0.67 -1.65
C GLY A 351 -2.10 0.33 -1.18
N PHE A 352 -1.80 1.13 -0.16
CA PHE A 352 -2.74 2.14 0.37
C PHE A 352 -2.72 3.46 -0.42
N CYS A 353 -1.68 3.74 -1.19
CA CYS A 353 -1.71 4.84 -2.15
C CYS A 353 -2.39 4.44 -3.46
N GLN A 354 -2.19 3.21 -3.92
CA GLN A 354 -2.56 2.75 -5.27
C GLN A 354 -3.81 1.87 -5.33
N GLY A 355 -4.13 1.16 -4.23
CA GLY A 355 -5.09 0.05 -4.23
C GLY A 355 -6.49 0.41 -4.70
N GLY A 356 -6.99 1.62 -4.41
CA GLY A 356 -8.25 2.12 -4.95
C GLY A 356 -8.22 2.25 -6.48
N GLY A 357 -7.16 2.88 -7.01
CA GLY A 357 -6.96 3.04 -8.45
C GLY A 357 -6.76 1.70 -9.16
N VAL A 358 -5.94 0.81 -8.60
CA VAL A 358 -5.73 -0.55 -9.12
C VAL A 358 -7.04 -1.33 -9.21
N GLY A 359 -7.88 -1.24 -8.18
CA GLY A 359 -9.17 -1.94 -8.19
C GLY A 359 -10.16 -1.39 -9.20
N LYS A 360 -9.99 -0.13 -9.64
CA LYS A 360 -10.83 0.51 -10.65
C LYS A 360 -10.41 0.17 -12.09
N CYS A 361 -9.09 0.00 -12.33
CA CYS A 361 -8.54 -0.34 -13.65
C CYS A 361 -8.90 -1.76 -14.09
#